data_ebad0e6270ba3adf48d26c8e1484a2d3
#
_entry.id   ebad0e6270ba3adf48d26c8e1484a2d3
#
_cell.length_a   1.000
_cell.length_b   1.000
_cell.length_c   1.000
_cell.angle_alpha   90.00
_cell.angle_beta   90.00
_cell.angle_gamma   90.00
#
_symmetry.space_group_name_H-M   'P 1'
#
loop_
_entity.id
_entity.type
_entity.pdbx_description
1 polymer ?
#
loop_
_entity_poly.entity_id
_entity_poly.type
_entity_poly.pdbx_seq_one_letter_code
_entity_poly.pdbx_strand_id
1 'polypeptide(L)'
;YSGGMKQRLLAAAALLGEPQILIMDEPTAGLDPKERVRLRQVLAQLAHDRIIIVATHVVSDVEHVASEILLLKEGQLVDQASPAALIEKYAPGGTLEDVYLTIFGEDEA
;
A
#
# COMPACT_ATOMS: atom_id res chain seq x y z
N TYR A 1 -1.18 -22.96 -8.40
CA TYR A 1 -0.19 -21.95 -8.00
C TYR A 1 -0.45 -21.48 -6.58
N SER A 2 0.63 -21.19 -5.84
CA SER A 2 0.51 -20.51 -4.57
C SER A 2 0.07 -19.04 -4.78
N GLY A 3 -0.48 -18.40 -3.74
CA GLY A 3 -0.86 -17.00 -3.84
C GLY A 3 0.33 -16.12 -4.22
N GLY A 4 1.51 -16.40 -3.67
CA GLY A 4 2.71 -15.63 -3.98
C GLY A 4 3.17 -15.78 -5.42
N MET A 5 3.11 -16.98 -5.96
CA MET A 5 3.44 -17.21 -7.37
C MET A 5 2.48 -16.49 -8.30
N LYS A 6 1.18 -16.52 -7.98
CA LYS A 6 0.18 -15.82 -8.77
C LYS A 6 0.43 -14.31 -8.78
N GLN A 7 0.69 -13.72 -7.62
CA GLN A 7 0.93 -12.29 -7.52
C GLN A 7 2.20 -11.87 -8.25
N ARG A 8 3.28 -12.65 -8.13
CA ARG A 8 4.52 -12.36 -8.87
C ARG A 8 4.33 -12.45 -10.37
N LEU A 9 3.54 -13.42 -10.82
CA LEU A 9 3.25 -13.57 -12.24
C LEU A 9 2.46 -12.38 -12.76
N LEU A 10 1.46 -11.92 -12.00
CA LEU A 10 0.68 -10.74 -12.38
C LEU A 10 1.54 -9.49 -12.42
N ALA A 11 2.44 -9.32 -11.45
CA ALA A 11 3.35 -8.18 -11.42
C ALA A 11 4.29 -8.22 -12.63
N ALA A 12 4.85 -9.39 -12.95
CA ALA A 12 5.72 -9.55 -14.11
C ALA A 12 4.97 -9.25 -15.41
N ALA A 13 3.73 -9.76 -15.53
CA ALA A 13 2.90 -9.49 -16.70
C ALA A 13 2.62 -8.00 -16.87
N ALA A 14 2.35 -7.30 -15.78
CA ALA A 14 2.11 -5.87 -15.81
C ALA A 14 3.32 -5.07 -16.28
N LEU A 15 4.54 -5.63 -16.14
CA LEU A 15 5.78 -4.96 -16.52
C LEU A 15 6.21 -5.23 -17.96
N LEU A 16 5.53 -6.11 -18.67
CA LEU A 16 5.94 -6.50 -20.03
C LEU A 16 6.02 -5.34 -21.02
N GLY A 17 5.23 -4.29 -20.82
CA GLY A 17 5.29 -3.10 -21.68
C GLY A 17 6.18 -2.00 -21.14
N GLU A 18 6.95 -2.26 -20.10
CA GLU A 18 7.75 -1.26 -19.39
C GLU A 18 6.96 -0.01 -19.04
N PRO A 19 5.79 -0.15 -18.36
CA PRO A 19 4.94 1.02 -18.07
C PRO A 19 5.63 1.96 -17.09
N GLN A 20 5.39 3.26 -17.27
CA GLN A 20 5.86 4.28 -16.32
C GLN A 20 4.93 4.39 -15.10
N ILE A 21 3.70 3.95 -15.24
CA ILE A 21 2.71 3.93 -14.17
C ILE A 21 2.21 2.50 -14.00
N LEU A 22 2.31 1.99 -12.78
CA LEU A 22 1.83 0.65 -12.45
C LEU A 22 0.76 0.79 -11.36
N ILE A 23 -0.41 0.22 -11.61
CA ILE A 23 -1.53 0.25 -10.66
C ILE A 23 -1.81 -1.17 -10.18
N MET A 24 -1.83 -1.37 -8.86
CA MET A 24 -2.09 -2.67 -8.25
C MET A 24 -3.18 -2.55 -7.20
N ASP A 25 -4.11 -3.50 -7.20
CA ASP A 25 -5.20 -3.56 -6.24
C ASP A 25 -5.00 -4.75 -5.32
N GLU A 26 -4.88 -4.48 -4.01
CA GLU A 26 -4.65 -5.49 -2.98
C GLU A 26 -3.55 -6.49 -3.37
N PRO A 27 -2.34 -6.02 -3.70
CA PRO A 27 -1.31 -6.89 -4.28
C PRO A 27 -0.79 -7.97 -3.34
N THR A 28 -0.96 -7.81 -2.03
CA THR A 28 -0.48 -8.79 -1.05
C THR A 28 -1.56 -9.74 -0.56
N ALA A 29 -2.77 -9.66 -1.11
CA ALA A 29 -3.87 -10.51 -0.70
C ALA A 29 -3.52 -11.98 -0.92
N GLY A 30 -3.73 -12.80 0.11
CA GLY A 30 -3.46 -14.23 0.05
C GLY A 30 -2.00 -14.63 0.20
N LEU A 31 -1.09 -13.69 0.39
CA LEU A 31 0.34 -13.98 0.59
C LEU A 31 0.65 -14.25 2.05
N ASP A 32 1.62 -15.15 2.29
CA ASP A 32 2.14 -15.33 3.63
C ASP A 32 3.09 -14.16 4.00
N PRO A 33 3.49 -14.02 5.27
CA PRO A 33 4.31 -12.87 5.69
C PRO A 33 5.63 -12.73 4.93
N LYS A 34 6.27 -13.84 4.59
CA LYS A 34 7.54 -13.83 3.87
C LYS A 34 7.36 -13.33 2.44
N GLU A 35 6.32 -13.77 1.78
CA GLU A 35 6.01 -13.34 0.42
C GLU A 35 5.57 -11.88 0.37
N ARG A 36 4.87 -11.40 1.39
CA ARG A 36 4.52 -9.98 1.51
C ARG A 36 5.76 -9.10 1.57
N VAL A 37 6.74 -9.49 2.38
CA VAL A 37 7.99 -8.73 2.49
C VAL A 37 8.70 -8.68 1.15
N ARG A 38 8.77 -9.80 0.45
CA ARG A 38 9.39 -9.85 -0.89
C ARG A 38 8.70 -8.94 -1.88
N LEU A 39 7.37 -8.98 -1.92
CA LEU A 39 6.63 -8.13 -2.85
C LEU A 39 6.82 -6.65 -2.53
N ARG A 40 6.81 -6.27 -1.26
CA ARG A 40 7.07 -4.89 -0.85
C ARG A 40 8.45 -4.42 -1.29
N GLN A 41 9.46 -5.29 -1.18
CA GLN A 41 10.81 -4.97 -1.63
C GLN A 41 10.87 -4.77 -3.14
N VAL A 42 10.19 -5.60 -3.91
CA VAL A 42 10.10 -5.46 -5.36
C VAL A 42 9.43 -4.14 -5.74
N LEU A 43 8.31 -3.82 -5.09
CA LEU A 43 7.59 -2.57 -5.36
C LEU A 43 8.45 -1.35 -5.02
N ALA A 44 9.19 -1.39 -3.92
CA ALA A 44 10.07 -0.31 -3.54
C ALA A 44 11.17 -0.08 -4.58
N GLN A 45 11.74 -1.15 -5.13
CA GLN A 45 12.73 -1.04 -6.20
C GLN A 45 12.15 -0.48 -7.48
N LEU A 46 10.97 -0.95 -7.86
CA LEU A 46 10.30 -0.47 -9.07
C LEU A 46 9.91 1.01 -8.98
N ALA A 47 9.65 1.49 -7.77
CA ALA A 47 9.26 2.89 -7.56
C ALA A 47 10.40 3.90 -7.79
N HIS A 48 11.64 3.45 -7.97
CA HIS A 48 12.76 4.36 -8.23
C HIS A 48 12.65 5.08 -9.57
N ASP A 49 12.08 4.42 -10.56
CA ASP A 49 12.03 4.97 -11.93
C ASP A 49 10.62 4.96 -12.53
N ARG A 50 9.60 4.70 -11.72
CA ARG A 50 8.21 4.72 -12.18
C ARG A 50 7.26 5.05 -11.04
N ILE A 51 6.04 5.40 -11.40
CA ILE A 51 4.99 5.68 -10.42
C ILE A 51 4.24 4.39 -10.12
N ILE A 52 4.16 4.04 -8.84
CA ILE A 52 3.43 2.87 -8.38
C ILE A 52 2.27 3.32 -7.52
N ILE A 53 1.06 2.92 -7.92
CA ILE A 53 -0.16 3.20 -7.16
C ILE A 53 -0.68 1.88 -6.61
N VAL A 54 -0.77 1.77 -5.29
CA VAL A 54 -1.26 0.57 -4.61
C VAL A 54 -2.53 0.91 -3.85
N ALA A 55 -3.61 0.22 -4.18
CA ALA A 55 -4.87 0.33 -3.45
C ALA A 55 -4.93 -0.83 -2.45
N THR A 56 -4.96 -0.52 -1.16
CA THR A 56 -4.96 -1.55 -0.12
C THR A 56 -5.54 -1.00 1.17
N HIS A 57 -6.08 -1.89 2.00
CA HIS A 57 -6.45 -1.58 3.38
C HIS A 57 -5.44 -2.18 4.37
N VAL A 58 -4.39 -2.82 3.88
CA VAL A 58 -3.37 -3.42 4.73
C VAL A 58 -2.29 -2.38 5.00
N VAL A 59 -2.40 -1.72 6.14
CA VAL A 59 -1.57 -0.58 6.52
C VAL A 59 -0.08 -0.95 6.54
N SER A 60 0.26 -2.14 7.02
CA SER A 60 1.66 -2.58 7.11
C SER A 60 2.34 -2.67 5.74
N ASP A 61 1.58 -2.81 4.67
CA ASP A 61 2.15 -2.90 3.32
C ASP A 61 2.61 -1.55 2.78
N VAL A 62 2.07 -0.45 3.32
CA VAL A 62 2.37 0.88 2.80
C VAL A 62 3.17 1.73 3.78
N GLU A 63 3.18 1.37 5.06
CA GLU A 63 3.82 2.17 6.10
C GLU A 63 5.29 2.48 5.82
N HIS A 64 6.03 1.52 5.29
CA HIS A 64 7.46 1.65 5.08
C HIS A 64 7.86 1.91 3.62
N VAL A 65 6.94 1.84 2.69
CA VAL A 65 7.28 1.96 1.27
C VAL A 65 6.60 3.13 0.57
N ALA A 66 5.46 3.59 1.07
CA ALA A 66 4.73 4.68 0.43
C ALA A 66 5.40 6.02 0.72
N SER A 67 5.57 6.83 -0.31
CA SER A 67 6.00 8.22 -0.14
C SER A 67 4.83 9.13 0.17
N GLU A 68 3.64 8.78 -0.32
CA GLU A 68 2.42 9.55 -0.10
C GLU A 68 1.22 8.62 -0.01
N ILE A 69 0.31 8.93 0.88
CA ILE A 69 -0.90 8.15 1.11
C ILE A 69 -2.12 9.02 0.88
N LEU A 70 -3.07 8.46 0.15
CA LEU A 70 -4.40 9.05 -0.03
C LEU A 70 -5.38 8.25 0.80
N LEU A 71 -6.06 8.92 1.73
CA LEU A 71 -7.08 8.28 2.57
C LEU A 71 -8.45 8.52 1.98
N LEU A 72 -9.09 7.45 1.53
CA LEU A 72 -10.41 7.51 0.92
C LEU A 72 -11.45 6.90 1.86
N LYS A 73 -12.55 7.58 2.07
CA LYS A 73 -13.65 7.11 2.89
C LYS A 73 -14.97 7.51 2.23
N GLU A 74 -15.84 6.52 2.03
CA GLU A 74 -17.17 6.74 1.42
C GLU A 74 -17.09 7.50 0.09
N GLY A 75 -16.08 7.14 -0.72
CA GLY A 75 -15.90 7.73 -2.05
C GLY A 75 -15.29 9.12 -2.06
N GLN A 76 -14.84 9.61 -0.91
CA GLN A 76 -14.25 10.95 -0.81
C GLN A 76 -12.83 10.89 -0.27
N LEU A 77 -12.01 11.83 -0.73
CA LEU A 77 -10.65 11.98 -0.23
C LEU A 77 -10.68 12.71 1.13
N VAL A 78 -10.29 11.99 2.17
CA VAL A 78 -10.24 12.54 3.53
C VAL A 78 -8.97 13.35 3.73
N ASP A 79 -7.83 12.81 3.30
CA ASP A 79 -6.54 13.48 3.43
C ASP A 79 -5.53 12.87 2.46
N GLN A 80 -4.44 13.60 2.26
CA GLN A 80 -3.35 13.16 1.40
C GLN A 80 -2.05 13.73 1.95
N ALA A 81 -1.15 12.88 2.37
CA ALA A 81 0.14 13.29 2.93
C ALA A 81 1.10 12.11 3.04
N SER A 82 2.35 12.37 3.43
CA SER A 82 3.30 11.32 3.73
C SER A 82 2.85 10.54 4.97
N PRO A 83 3.33 9.30 5.14
CA PRO A 83 3.01 8.53 6.35
C PRO A 83 3.36 9.29 7.63
N ALA A 84 4.53 9.92 7.68
CA ALA A 84 4.97 10.66 8.85
C ALA A 84 4.05 11.85 9.16
N ALA A 85 3.63 12.57 8.13
CA ALA A 85 2.72 13.71 8.29
C ALA A 85 1.35 13.28 8.79
N LEU A 86 0.84 12.16 8.30
CA LEU A 86 -0.44 11.62 8.76
C LEU A 86 -0.39 11.19 10.22
N ILE A 87 0.71 10.54 10.61
CA ILE A 87 0.91 10.14 12.01
C ILE A 87 0.92 11.37 12.91
N GLU A 88 1.66 12.39 12.53
CA GLU A 88 1.75 13.61 13.33
C GLU A 88 0.39 14.30 13.46
N LYS A 89 -0.41 14.29 12.40
CA LYS A 89 -1.72 14.94 12.37
C LYS A 89 -2.78 14.18 13.16
N TYR A 90 -2.85 12.87 13.02
CA TYR A 90 -3.95 12.06 13.55
C TYR A 90 -3.60 11.18 14.74
N ALA A 91 -2.35 10.80 14.89
CA ALA A 91 -1.91 9.88 15.95
C ALA A 91 -0.49 10.20 16.41
N PRO A 92 -0.21 11.42 16.92
CA PRO A 92 1.14 11.81 17.32
C PRO A 92 1.75 10.80 18.29
N GLY A 93 2.95 10.34 17.98
CA GLY A 93 3.64 9.33 18.80
C GLY A 93 3.18 7.91 18.55
N GLY A 94 2.20 7.71 17.68
CA GLY A 94 1.67 6.40 17.33
C GLY A 94 2.20 5.86 16.00
N THR A 95 1.37 5.05 15.36
CA THR A 95 1.71 4.38 14.10
C THR A 95 0.70 4.75 13.01
N LEU A 96 1.00 4.36 11.78
CA LEU A 96 0.06 4.53 10.69
C LEU A 96 -1.22 3.69 10.90
N GLU A 97 -1.11 2.54 11.56
CA GLU A 97 -2.28 1.76 11.94
C GLU A 97 -3.19 2.56 12.89
N ASP A 98 -2.60 3.31 13.82
CA ASP A 98 -3.36 4.19 14.71
C ASP A 98 -4.08 5.28 13.92
N VAL A 99 -3.47 5.81 12.87
CA VAL A 99 -4.11 6.76 11.96
C VAL A 99 -5.34 6.12 11.30
N TYR A 100 -5.17 4.91 10.79
CA TYR A 100 -6.25 4.17 10.16
C TYR A 100 -7.42 3.96 11.13
N LEU A 101 -7.13 3.54 12.35
CA LEU A 101 -8.17 3.31 13.36
C LEU A 101 -8.87 4.61 13.77
N THR A 102 -8.14 5.72 13.79
CA THR A 102 -8.73 7.02 14.12
C THR A 102 -9.76 7.44 13.06
N ILE A 103 -9.46 7.21 11.80
CA ILE A 103 -10.31 7.65 10.69
C ILE A 103 -11.43 6.65 10.38
N PHE A 104 -11.12 5.36 10.42
CA PHE A 104 -12.02 4.30 9.96
C PHE A 104 -12.57 3.40 11.06
N GLY A 105 -12.05 3.50 12.28
CA GLY A 105 -12.37 2.55 13.35
C GLY A 105 -13.85 2.46 13.68
N GLU A 106 -14.57 3.56 13.68
CA GLU A 106 -16.01 3.57 13.98
C GLU A 106 -16.82 2.84 12.92
N ASP A 107 -16.37 2.86 11.68
CA ASP A 107 -17.07 2.22 10.57
C ASP A 107 -16.85 0.70 10.55
N GLU A 108 -15.79 0.24 11.22
CA GLU A 108 -15.40 -1.16 11.24
C GLU A 108 -15.76 -1.86 12.56
N ALA A 109 -16.28 -1.12 13.50
CA ALA A 109 -16.62 -1.62 14.84
C ALA A 109 -17.80 -2.61 14.84
#